data_8aa030e340aff11fb416a95d9450fb64
#
_entry.id   8aa030e340aff11fb416a95d9450fb64
#
_cell.length_a   1.000
_cell.length_b   1.000
_cell.length_c   1.000
_cell.angle_alpha   90.00
_cell.angle_beta   90.00
_cell.angle_gamma   90.00
#
_symmetry.space_group_name_H-M   'P 1'
#
loop_
_entity.id
_entity.type
_entity.pdbx_description
1 polymer ?
#
loop_
_entity_poly.entity_id
_entity_poly.type
_entity_poly.pdbx_seq_one_letter_code
_entity_poly.pdbx_strand_id
1 'polypeptide(L)'
;MNLCQKFTPKYAIIFFTMKLFKIYTYKDEVLHQKATEVSLPISEEERNRLLDRVEYLKKSQDDDFANEHGIRSGVGIAAPQIGVSKRRFAIYFEDSNGKKYEYGLVNPKIVSSSVKRAYLSTGEGCLSVPKDVPGYVYRYYRITLKAFDVVSNKDVTLHLSGYPAIVFQHEYDHLDGVLYIDKINKKDPFYKDPEAVAI
;
A
#
# COMPACT_ATOMS: atom_id res chain seq x y z
N MET A 1 18.13 -29.60 -54.29
CA MET A 1 17.22 -28.48 -53.91
C MET A 1 16.72 -28.72 -52.52
N ASN A 2 17.36 -28.13 -51.52
CA ASN A 2 16.96 -28.25 -50.13
C ASN A 2 16.64 -26.83 -49.63
N LEU A 3 15.32 -26.56 -49.48
CA LEU A 3 14.84 -25.33 -48.84
C LEU A 3 14.87 -25.54 -47.33
N CYS A 4 15.87 -24.95 -46.68
CA CYS A 4 15.93 -24.83 -45.23
C CYS A 4 15.12 -23.57 -44.84
N GLN A 5 13.87 -23.72 -44.47
CA GLN A 5 13.07 -22.65 -43.88
C GLN A 5 13.60 -22.36 -42.45
N LYS A 6 14.25 -21.23 -42.29
CA LYS A 6 14.62 -20.69 -40.97
C LYS A 6 13.35 -20.17 -40.28
N PHE A 7 12.84 -20.89 -39.30
CA PHE A 7 11.87 -20.38 -38.34
C PHE A 7 12.59 -19.42 -37.40
N THR A 8 12.38 -18.13 -37.56
CA THR A 8 12.70 -17.14 -36.55
C THR A 8 11.53 -17.05 -35.58
N PRO A 9 11.70 -17.34 -34.29
CA PRO A 9 10.64 -17.08 -33.32
C PRO A 9 10.52 -15.58 -33.14
N LYS A 10 9.41 -14.99 -33.55
CA LYS A 10 9.00 -13.64 -33.17
C LYS A 10 8.62 -13.66 -31.68
N TYR A 11 9.60 -13.57 -30.81
CA TYR A 11 9.34 -13.15 -29.43
C TYR A 11 9.05 -11.65 -29.50
N ALA A 12 7.79 -11.28 -29.43
CA ALA A 12 7.40 -9.92 -29.11
C ALA A 12 7.85 -9.70 -27.66
N ILE A 13 8.96 -9.00 -27.45
CA ILE A 13 9.33 -8.46 -26.15
C ILE A 13 8.31 -7.36 -25.89
N ILE A 14 7.26 -7.71 -25.15
CA ILE A 14 6.33 -6.73 -24.60
C ILE A 14 7.15 -5.98 -23.55
N PHE A 15 7.69 -4.81 -23.91
CA PHE A 15 8.19 -3.86 -22.94
C PHE A 15 7.00 -3.42 -22.10
N PHE A 16 6.85 -4.03 -20.95
CA PHE A 16 5.94 -3.55 -19.92
C PHE A 16 6.54 -2.23 -19.43
N THR A 17 6.15 -1.12 -20.06
CA THR A 17 6.48 0.21 -19.54
C THR A 17 5.75 0.39 -18.23
N MET A 18 6.49 0.30 -17.13
CA MET A 18 5.94 0.51 -15.80
C MET A 18 5.30 1.90 -15.72
N LYS A 19 4.11 1.96 -15.16
CA LYS A 19 3.39 3.21 -14.99
C LYS A 19 3.89 3.93 -13.75
N LEU A 20 4.57 5.05 -13.95
CA LEU A 20 4.88 5.99 -12.87
C LEU A 20 3.60 6.75 -12.48
N PHE A 21 3.40 6.92 -11.18
CA PHE A 21 2.25 7.65 -10.64
C PHE A 21 2.67 9.01 -10.11
N LYS A 22 1.86 10.04 -10.41
CA LYS A 22 1.93 11.29 -9.66
C LYS A 22 1.39 11.01 -8.25
N ILE A 23 2.20 11.21 -7.23
CA ILE A 23 1.78 11.10 -5.84
C ILE A 23 1.21 12.47 -5.41
N TYR A 24 -0.03 12.46 -4.94
CA TYR A 24 -0.68 13.60 -4.30
C TYR A 24 -0.19 13.75 -2.87
N THR A 25 -0.05 14.98 -2.41
CA THR A 25 0.53 15.27 -1.10
C THR A 25 -0.55 15.59 -0.07
N TYR A 26 -0.21 15.62 1.19
CA TYR A 26 -1.11 15.96 2.30
C TYR A 26 -1.84 17.31 2.15
N LYS A 27 -1.47 18.15 1.18
CA LYS A 27 -2.14 19.43 0.85
C LYS A 27 -3.30 19.25 -0.13
N ASP A 28 -3.37 18.11 -0.80
CA ASP A 28 -4.36 17.88 -1.84
C ASP A 28 -5.66 17.33 -1.23
N GLU A 29 -6.79 17.93 -1.59
CA GLU A 29 -8.11 17.66 -1.03
C GLU A 29 -8.54 16.19 -1.12
N VAL A 30 -8.14 15.50 -2.19
CA VAL A 30 -8.47 14.08 -2.41
C VAL A 30 -8.02 13.16 -1.28
N LEU A 31 -6.99 13.55 -0.51
CA LEU A 31 -6.46 12.78 0.62
C LEU A 31 -7.22 13.01 1.93
N HIS A 32 -8.12 13.97 1.97
CA HIS A 32 -8.95 14.31 3.13
C HIS A 32 -10.42 13.93 2.96
N GLN A 33 -10.73 13.22 1.87
CA GLN A 33 -12.08 12.78 1.54
C GLN A 33 -12.21 11.27 1.75
N LYS A 34 -13.39 10.84 2.21
CA LYS A 34 -13.71 9.42 2.30
C LYS A 34 -13.88 8.84 0.89
N ALA A 35 -13.09 7.83 0.57
CA ALA A 35 -13.12 7.14 -0.72
C ALA A 35 -14.39 6.29 -0.87
N THR A 36 -14.92 6.23 -2.09
CA THR A 36 -16.12 5.46 -2.44
C THR A 36 -15.78 3.99 -2.73
N GLU A 37 -16.72 3.10 -2.48
CA GLU A 37 -16.56 1.67 -2.83
C GLU A 37 -16.38 1.48 -4.34
N VAL A 38 -15.69 0.42 -4.70
CA VAL A 38 -15.55 -0.07 -6.08
C VAL A 38 -16.68 -1.04 -6.36
N SER A 39 -17.33 -0.93 -7.51
CA SER A 39 -18.36 -1.88 -7.93
C SER A 39 -17.77 -3.28 -8.13
N LEU A 40 -18.49 -4.30 -7.68
CA LEU A 40 -18.14 -5.70 -7.91
C LEU A 40 -19.18 -6.34 -8.83
N PRO A 41 -18.78 -7.25 -9.74
CA PRO A 41 -17.41 -7.69 -9.99
C PRO A 41 -16.53 -6.55 -10.49
N ILE A 42 -15.26 -6.57 -10.09
CA ILE A 42 -14.28 -5.55 -10.52
C ILE A 42 -14.05 -5.64 -12.03
N SER A 43 -14.00 -4.51 -12.73
CA SER A 43 -13.65 -4.46 -14.14
C SER A 43 -12.18 -4.83 -14.35
N GLU A 44 -11.86 -5.35 -15.54
CA GLU A 44 -10.48 -5.68 -15.91
C GLU A 44 -9.57 -4.45 -15.87
N GLU A 45 -10.05 -3.29 -16.30
CA GLU A 45 -9.32 -2.03 -16.23
C GLU A 45 -8.96 -1.64 -14.78
N GLU A 46 -9.93 -1.73 -13.88
CA GLU A 46 -9.71 -1.43 -12.46
C GLU A 46 -8.75 -2.44 -11.80
N ARG A 47 -8.86 -3.72 -12.18
CA ARG A 47 -7.95 -4.77 -11.76
C ARG A 47 -6.52 -4.47 -12.19
N ASN A 48 -6.31 -4.18 -13.48
CA ASN A 48 -4.99 -3.90 -14.03
C ASN A 48 -4.37 -2.64 -13.39
N ARG A 49 -5.16 -1.60 -13.19
CA ARG A 49 -4.71 -0.39 -12.47
C ARG A 49 -4.25 -0.67 -11.04
N LEU A 50 -4.81 -1.67 -10.37
CA LEU A 50 -4.39 -2.04 -9.01
C LEU A 50 -3.14 -2.92 -9.05
N LEU A 51 -3.03 -3.84 -10.02
CA LEU A 51 -1.82 -4.62 -10.28
C LEU A 51 -0.62 -3.71 -10.62
N ASP A 52 -0.81 -2.67 -11.43
CA ASP A 52 0.22 -1.67 -11.73
C ASP A 52 0.80 -1.03 -10.46
N ARG A 53 -0.01 -0.84 -9.40
CA ARG A 53 0.47 -0.31 -8.12
C ARG A 53 1.30 -1.32 -7.35
N VAL A 54 0.94 -2.61 -7.41
CA VAL A 54 1.76 -3.67 -6.81
C VAL A 54 3.13 -3.69 -7.48
N GLU A 55 3.17 -3.64 -8.81
CA GLU A 55 4.44 -3.58 -9.57
C GLU A 55 5.21 -2.27 -9.29
N TYR A 56 4.54 -1.14 -9.14
CA TYR A 56 5.17 0.11 -8.72
C TYR A 56 5.86 -0.03 -7.36
N LEU A 57 5.21 -0.64 -6.36
CA LEU A 57 5.82 -0.86 -5.04
C LEU A 57 7.04 -1.77 -5.13
N LYS A 58 6.98 -2.87 -5.89
CA LYS A 58 8.13 -3.75 -6.12
C LYS A 58 9.32 -2.98 -6.69
N LYS A 59 9.08 -2.18 -7.71
CA LYS A 59 10.12 -1.38 -8.37
C LYS A 59 10.62 -0.23 -7.51
N SER A 60 9.77 0.36 -6.68
CA SER A 60 10.19 1.43 -5.76
C SER A 60 11.17 0.95 -4.68
N GLN A 61 11.25 -0.36 -4.44
CA GLN A 61 12.17 -1.00 -3.50
C GLN A 61 13.48 -1.48 -4.16
N ASP A 62 13.62 -1.29 -5.47
CA ASP A 62 14.86 -1.47 -6.21
C ASP A 62 15.60 -0.12 -6.23
N ASP A 63 16.72 -0.02 -5.53
CA ASP A 63 17.44 1.24 -5.31
C ASP A 63 17.90 1.88 -6.63
N ASP A 64 18.37 1.08 -7.60
CA ASP A 64 18.83 1.58 -8.89
C ASP A 64 17.66 2.20 -9.66
N PHE A 65 16.54 1.48 -9.71
CA PHE A 65 15.32 1.96 -10.37
C PHE A 65 14.73 3.20 -9.67
N ALA A 66 14.67 3.18 -8.34
CA ALA A 66 14.12 4.29 -7.55
C ALA A 66 14.94 5.57 -7.75
N ASN A 67 16.27 5.46 -7.76
CA ASN A 67 17.19 6.58 -8.00
C ASN A 67 17.08 7.12 -9.45
N GLU A 68 17.04 6.23 -10.45
CA GLU A 68 16.92 6.61 -11.86
C GLU A 68 15.64 7.40 -12.12
N HIS A 69 14.52 7.03 -11.46
CA HIS A 69 13.21 7.62 -11.70
C HIS A 69 12.80 8.68 -10.65
N GLY A 70 13.66 8.94 -9.66
CA GLY A 70 13.39 9.92 -8.61
C GLY A 70 12.15 9.59 -7.77
N ILE A 71 11.88 8.29 -7.54
CA ILE A 71 10.75 7.82 -6.72
C ILE A 71 11.21 7.39 -5.33
N ARG A 72 10.32 7.54 -4.35
CA ARG A 72 10.55 7.05 -2.99
C ARG A 72 10.11 5.60 -2.86
N SER A 73 10.90 4.80 -2.13
CA SER A 73 10.52 3.44 -1.74
C SER A 73 9.26 3.46 -0.87
N GLY A 74 8.33 2.53 -1.13
CA GLY A 74 7.08 2.39 -0.40
C GLY A 74 6.70 0.93 -0.20
N VAL A 75 5.96 0.66 0.88
CA VAL A 75 5.43 -0.68 1.21
C VAL A 75 3.94 -0.80 0.96
N GLY A 76 3.26 0.35 0.78
CA GLY A 76 1.83 0.45 0.47
C GLY A 76 1.53 1.71 -0.34
N ILE A 77 0.43 1.67 -1.09
CA ILE A 77 -0.10 2.81 -1.84
C ILE A 77 -1.61 2.69 -2.01
N ALA A 78 -2.34 3.65 -1.46
CA ALA A 78 -3.78 3.75 -1.58
C ALA A 78 -4.21 4.56 -2.82
N ALA A 79 -5.40 4.28 -3.34
CA ALA A 79 -5.91 4.98 -4.52
C ALA A 79 -6.02 6.50 -4.35
N PRO A 80 -6.41 7.07 -3.20
CA PRO A 80 -6.40 8.52 -3.00
C PRO A 80 -5.03 9.15 -3.21
N GLN A 81 -3.92 8.47 -2.86
CA GLN A 81 -2.57 8.98 -3.04
C GLN A 81 -2.18 9.22 -4.51
N ILE A 82 -2.90 8.64 -5.43
CA ILE A 82 -2.75 8.87 -6.90
C ILE A 82 -3.96 9.57 -7.51
N GLY A 83 -4.73 10.30 -6.71
CA GLY A 83 -5.85 11.12 -7.17
C GLY A 83 -7.15 10.37 -7.46
N VAL A 84 -7.29 9.12 -7.03
CA VAL A 84 -8.49 8.30 -7.30
C VAL A 84 -9.23 7.98 -5.99
N SER A 85 -10.38 8.63 -5.75
CA SER A 85 -11.18 8.45 -4.54
C SER A 85 -11.99 7.14 -4.58
N LYS A 86 -11.28 5.98 -4.52
CA LYS A 86 -11.84 4.63 -4.51
C LYS A 86 -11.22 3.79 -3.39
N ARG A 87 -12.05 2.95 -2.73
CA ARG A 87 -11.62 2.10 -1.62
C ARG A 87 -10.80 0.92 -2.11
N ARG A 88 -9.53 1.17 -2.38
CA ARG A 88 -8.55 0.15 -2.77
C ARG A 88 -7.13 0.62 -2.48
N PHE A 89 -6.27 -0.33 -2.14
CA PHE A 89 -4.84 -0.09 -1.97
C PHE A 89 -4.01 -1.32 -2.37
N ALA A 90 -2.75 -1.09 -2.68
CA ALA A 90 -1.75 -2.12 -2.94
C ALA A 90 -0.78 -2.21 -1.77
N ILE A 91 -0.28 -3.41 -1.52
CA ILE A 91 0.74 -3.72 -0.51
C ILE A 91 1.81 -4.59 -1.16
N TYR A 92 3.08 -4.26 -0.91
CA TYR A 92 4.21 -5.14 -1.21
C TYR A 92 5.35 -4.90 -0.23
N PHE A 93 5.69 -5.91 0.54
CA PHE A 93 6.89 -5.95 1.38
C PHE A 93 7.15 -7.38 1.88
N GLU A 94 8.34 -7.61 2.42
CA GLU A 94 8.72 -8.82 3.15
C GLU A 94 8.98 -8.45 4.61
N ASP A 95 8.42 -9.24 5.56
CA ASP A 95 8.66 -9.02 6.97
C ASP A 95 9.99 -9.66 7.44
N SER A 96 10.39 -9.40 8.67
CA SER A 96 11.62 -9.91 9.27
C SER A 96 11.74 -11.44 9.33
N ASN A 97 10.63 -12.15 9.11
CA ASN A 97 10.59 -13.62 9.07
C ASN A 97 10.62 -14.16 7.63
N GLY A 98 10.81 -13.30 6.64
CA GLY A 98 10.81 -13.68 5.22
C GLY A 98 9.42 -13.92 4.63
N LYS A 99 8.34 -13.54 5.34
CA LYS A 99 6.99 -13.64 4.81
C LYS A 99 6.68 -12.46 3.90
N LYS A 100 6.30 -12.76 2.67
CA LYS A 100 5.89 -11.76 1.67
C LYS A 100 4.43 -11.39 1.82
N TYR A 101 4.19 -10.10 1.73
CA TYR A 101 2.87 -9.48 1.69
C TYR A 101 2.72 -8.80 0.33
N GLU A 102 1.96 -9.42 -0.56
CA GLU A 102 1.70 -8.94 -1.92
C GLU A 102 0.20 -8.99 -2.16
N TYR A 103 -0.44 -7.81 -2.13
CA TYR A 103 -1.89 -7.69 -2.20
C TYR A 103 -2.31 -6.49 -3.03
N GLY A 104 -3.41 -6.66 -3.79
CA GLY A 104 -4.17 -5.58 -4.39
C GLY A 104 -5.61 -5.63 -3.88
N LEU A 105 -5.89 -4.91 -2.78
CA LEU A 105 -7.15 -5.04 -2.04
C LEU A 105 -8.21 -4.05 -2.49
N VAL A 106 -9.41 -4.58 -2.71
CA VAL A 106 -10.62 -3.83 -3.10
C VAL A 106 -11.66 -3.92 -1.99
N ASN A 107 -12.25 -2.78 -1.65
CA ASN A 107 -13.26 -2.61 -0.60
C ASN A 107 -12.86 -3.26 0.74
N PRO A 108 -11.64 -2.99 1.22
CA PRO A 108 -11.19 -3.58 2.47
C PRO A 108 -12.07 -3.11 3.63
N LYS A 109 -12.34 -4.05 4.57
CA LYS A 109 -13.07 -3.79 5.82
C LYS A 109 -12.32 -4.42 6.98
N ILE A 110 -11.95 -3.61 7.99
CA ILE A 110 -11.45 -4.13 9.26
C ILE A 110 -12.66 -4.62 10.05
N VAL A 111 -12.74 -5.93 10.27
CA VAL A 111 -13.89 -6.59 10.91
C VAL A 111 -13.65 -6.90 12.39
N SER A 112 -12.39 -6.91 12.83
CA SER A 112 -12.04 -6.98 14.25
C SER A 112 -10.67 -6.37 14.50
N SER A 113 -10.43 -5.93 15.74
CA SER A 113 -9.16 -5.38 16.20
C SER A 113 -8.90 -5.77 17.66
N SER A 114 -7.63 -5.81 18.05
CA SER A 114 -7.22 -6.01 19.44
C SER A 114 -7.43 -4.75 20.27
N VAL A 115 -7.63 -4.90 21.58
CA VAL A 115 -7.53 -3.79 22.53
C VAL A 115 -6.08 -3.29 22.59
N LYS A 116 -5.12 -4.23 22.60
CA LYS A 116 -3.69 -3.90 22.62
C LYS A 116 -3.29 -3.05 21.43
N ARG A 117 -2.50 -1.99 21.71
CA ARG A 117 -1.99 -1.04 20.71
C ARG A 117 -0.52 -1.34 20.41
N ALA A 118 -0.07 -0.81 19.27
CA ALA A 118 1.34 -0.81 18.87
C ALA A 118 1.67 0.48 18.13
N TYR A 119 2.95 0.80 18.07
CA TYR A 119 3.48 1.92 17.28
C TYR A 119 4.86 1.56 16.74
N LEU A 120 5.27 2.19 15.64
CA LEU A 120 6.64 2.07 15.14
C LEU A 120 7.56 2.98 15.97
N SER A 121 8.61 2.39 16.54
CA SER A 121 9.60 3.13 17.35
C SER A 121 10.38 4.18 16.53
N THR A 122 10.46 3.98 15.22
CA THR A 122 11.05 4.92 14.25
C THR A 122 10.06 5.97 13.74
N GLY A 123 8.76 5.87 14.11
CA GLY A 123 7.68 6.65 13.51
C GLY A 123 7.22 6.05 12.17
N GLU A 124 6.18 6.67 11.60
CA GLU A 124 5.66 6.29 10.28
C GLU A 124 6.12 7.28 9.21
N GLY A 125 6.34 6.78 7.99
CA GLY A 125 6.52 7.58 6.78
C GLY A 125 5.36 7.39 5.83
N CYS A 126 5.15 8.32 4.91
CA CYS A 126 4.12 8.25 3.89
C CYS A 126 4.60 8.88 2.57
N LEU A 127 4.29 8.25 1.44
CA LEU A 127 4.61 8.81 0.12
C LEU A 127 3.95 10.18 -0.10
N SER A 128 2.78 10.40 0.49
CA SER A 128 2.02 11.66 0.41
C SER A 128 2.49 12.75 1.38
N VAL A 129 3.47 12.44 2.26
CA VAL A 129 4.09 13.38 3.18
C VAL A 129 5.58 13.49 2.80
N PRO A 130 5.97 14.50 1.99
CA PRO A 130 7.33 14.60 1.42
C PRO A 130 8.44 14.76 2.46
N LYS A 131 8.12 15.36 3.61
CA LYS A 131 9.01 15.46 4.77
C LYS A 131 8.35 14.75 5.93
N ASP A 132 8.99 13.70 6.41
CA ASP A 132 8.44 12.91 7.51
C ASP A 132 8.23 13.80 8.75
N VAL A 133 7.05 13.67 9.35
CA VAL A 133 6.67 14.35 10.57
C VAL A 133 6.94 13.40 11.73
N PRO A 134 7.88 13.73 12.63
CA PRO A 134 8.25 12.82 13.71
C PRO A 134 7.15 12.72 14.77
N GLY A 135 6.95 11.50 15.29
CA GLY A 135 5.98 11.21 16.33
C GLY A 135 5.46 9.78 16.25
N TYR A 136 4.90 9.32 17.35
CA TYR A 136 4.32 7.98 17.41
C TYR A 136 2.86 7.98 17.00
N VAL A 137 2.49 6.97 16.19
CA VAL A 137 1.10 6.72 15.78
C VAL A 137 0.66 5.40 16.39
N TYR A 138 -0.32 5.46 17.29
CA TYR A 138 -0.84 4.29 17.98
C TYR A 138 -1.91 3.59 17.14
N ARG A 139 -1.63 2.33 16.77
CA ARG A 139 -2.50 1.47 15.98
C ARG A 139 -2.90 0.22 16.74
N TYR A 140 -3.90 -0.49 16.29
CA TYR A 140 -4.23 -1.80 16.82
C TYR A 140 -3.09 -2.79 16.54
N TYR A 141 -2.62 -3.51 17.56
CA TYR A 141 -1.56 -4.50 17.43
C TYR A 141 -1.96 -5.66 16.51
N ARG A 142 -3.25 -6.06 16.55
CA ARG A 142 -3.83 -7.07 15.65
C ARG A 142 -5.10 -6.55 15.02
N ILE A 143 -5.30 -6.91 13.75
CA ILE A 143 -6.55 -6.69 13.03
C ILE A 143 -6.94 -7.94 12.23
N THR A 144 -8.23 -8.10 11.97
CA THR A 144 -8.75 -8.98 10.92
C THR A 144 -9.36 -8.11 9.85
N LEU A 145 -8.87 -8.25 8.61
CA LEU A 145 -9.30 -7.48 7.45
C LEU A 145 -9.90 -8.42 6.40
N LYS A 146 -11.06 -8.07 5.86
CA LYS A 146 -11.69 -8.74 4.72
C LYS A 146 -11.66 -7.84 3.50
N ALA A 147 -11.39 -8.40 2.33
CA ALA A 147 -11.36 -7.68 1.05
C ALA A 147 -11.45 -8.66 -0.12
N PHE A 148 -11.73 -8.14 -1.32
CA PHE A 148 -11.40 -8.86 -2.55
C PHE A 148 -9.95 -8.54 -2.93
N ASP A 149 -9.14 -9.57 -3.18
CA ASP A 149 -7.74 -9.43 -3.60
C ASP A 149 -7.57 -9.71 -5.09
N VAL A 150 -7.11 -8.74 -5.85
CA VAL A 150 -6.93 -8.87 -7.30
C VAL A 150 -5.71 -9.73 -7.68
N VAL A 151 -4.72 -9.86 -6.79
CA VAL A 151 -3.53 -10.68 -7.03
C VAL A 151 -3.93 -12.16 -7.04
N SER A 152 -4.60 -12.62 -6.00
CA SER A 152 -5.09 -14.00 -5.90
C SER A 152 -6.46 -14.22 -6.58
N ASN A 153 -7.13 -13.14 -7.02
CA ASN A 153 -8.45 -13.11 -7.65
C ASN A 153 -9.55 -13.78 -6.81
N LYS A 154 -9.58 -13.53 -5.52
CA LYS A 154 -10.57 -14.09 -4.58
C LYS A 154 -10.81 -13.19 -3.37
N ASP A 155 -11.89 -13.47 -2.66
CA ASP A 155 -12.11 -12.90 -1.33
C ASP A 155 -11.08 -13.46 -0.34
N VAL A 156 -10.52 -12.55 0.48
CA VAL A 156 -9.53 -12.88 1.49
C VAL A 156 -9.97 -12.42 2.87
N THR A 157 -9.57 -13.19 3.88
CA THR A 157 -9.63 -12.78 5.29
C THR A 157 -8.21 -12.84 5.84
N LEU A 158 -7.66 -11.67 6.15
CA LEU A 158 -6.28 -11.52 6.60
C LEU A 158 -6.24 -11.29 8.10
N HIS A 159 -5.51 -12.15 8.82
CA HIS A 159 -5.20 -11.98 10.23
C HIS A 159 -3.79 -11.40 10.34
N LEU A 160 -3.69 -10.12 10.72
CA LEU A 160 -2.46 -9.35 10.72
C LEU A 160 -2.08 -8.94 12.14
N SER A 161 -0.78 -8.94 12.46
CA SER A 161 -0.26 -8.50 13.76
C SER A 161 1.08 -7.79 13.62
N GLY A 162 1.38 -6.89 14.55
CA GLY A 162 2.63 -6.13 14.56
C GLY A 162 2.78 -5.23 13.34
N TYR A 163 3.97 -5.22 12.74
CA TYR A 163 4.28 -4.37 11.58
C TYR A 163 3.30 -4.51 10.42
N PRO A 164 2.93 -5.72 9.95
CA PRO A 164 1.89 -5.87 8.93
C PRO A 164 0.55 -5.22 9.31
N ALA A 165 0.11 -5.35 10.56
CA ALA A 165 -1.13 -4.72 11.00
C ALA A 165 -1.04 -3.18 10.94
N ILE A 166 0.12 -2.60 11.25
CA ILE A 166 0.36 -1.16 11.17
C ILE A 166 0.28 -0.69 9.72
N VAL A 167 1.00 -1.35 8.79
CA VAL A 167 1.01 -0.99 7.36
C VAL A 167 -0.40 -1.01 6.77
N PHE A 168 -1.16 -2.10 7.01
CA PHE A 168 -2.51 -2.21 6.46
C PHE A 168 -3.48 -1.17 7.05
N GLN A 169 -3.32 -0.79 8.32
CA GLN A 169 -4.11 0.30 8.91
C GLN A 169 -3.72 1.67 8.35
N HIS A 170 -2.45 1.90 8.02
CA HIS A 170 -2.00 3.12 7.37
C HIS A 170 -2.68 3.31 6.01
N GLU A 171 -2.67 2.27 5.16
CA GLU A 171 -3.33 2.32 3.85
C GLU A 171 -4.86 2.41 3.97
N TYR A 172 -5.44 1.76 4.98
CA TYR A 172 -6.87 1.85 5.27
C TYR A 172 -7.28 3.27 5.66
N ASP A 173 -6.48 3.96 6.46
CA ASP A 173 -6.74 5.35 6.86
C ASP A 173 -6.86 6.29 5.65
N HIS A 174 -6.01 6.13 4.63
CA HIS A 174 -6.11 6.89 3.39
C HIS A 174 -7.46 6.75 2.71
N LEU A 175 -8.12 5.60 2.84
CA LEU A 175 -9.47 5.38 2.29
C LEU A 175 -10.56 6.13 3.08
N ASP A 176 -10.27 6.49 4.31
CA ASP A 176 -11.17 7.27 5.18
C ASP A 176 -10.78 8.76 5.24
N GLY A 177 -9.81 9.19 4.40
CA GLY A 177 -9.35 10.57 4.32
C GLY A 177 -8.48 11.00 5.51
N VAL A 178 -7.80 10.05 6.15
CA VAL A 178 -6.96 10.26 7.32
C VAL A 178 -5.50 9.99 6.98
N LEU A 179 -4.62 10.87 7.39
CA LEU A 179 -3.16 10.72 7.27
C LEU A 179 -2.55 10.37 8.63
N TYR A 180 -1.38 9.69 8.63
CA TYR A 180 -0.69 9.36 9.88
C TYR A 180 -0.37 10.59 10.73
N ILE A 181 -0.08 11.73 10.10
CA ILE A 181 0.20 13.01 10.77
C ILE A 181 -0.98 13.54 11.59
N ASP A 182 -2.22 13.16 11.22
CA ASP A 182 -3.43 13.55 11.95
C ASP A 182 -3.57 12.80 13.28
N LYS A 183 -2.87 11.66 13.40
CA LYS A 183 -2.92 10.77 14.57
C LYS A 183 -1.79 11.00 15.58
N ILE A 184 -0.78 11.79 15.20
CA ILE A 184 0.31 12.16 16.12
C ILE A 184 -0.24 13.05 17.22
N ASN A 185 0.11 12.75 18.46
CA ASN A 185 -0.24 13.61 19.59
C ASN A 185 0.47 14.97 19.47
N LYS A 186 -0.28 16.02 19.19
CA LYS A 186 0.27 17.37 18.98
C LYS A 186 0.95 17.98 20.22
N LYS A 187 0.56 17.53 21.42
CA LYS A 187 1.14 18.05 22.70
C LYS A 187 2.40 17.30 23.09
N ASP A 188 2.45 16.02 22.84
CA ASP A 188 3.58 15.13 23.12
C ASP A 188 3.72 14.10 22.00
N PRO A 189 4.41 14.43 20.89
CA PRO A 189 4.52 13.53 19.74
C PRO A 189 5.19 12.19 20.05
N PHE A 190 6.02 12.15 21.09
CA PHE A 190 6.77 10.96 21.50
C PHE A 190 6.25 10.33 22.79
N TYR A 191 5.04 10.69 23.22
CA TYR A 191 4.40 10.04 24.35
C TYR A 191 4.44 8.52 24.21
N LYS A 192 4.92 7.82 25.25
CA LYS A 192 5.01 6.38 25.30
C LYS A 192 3.91 5.84 26.21
N ASP A 193 2.91 5.20 25.61
CA ASP A 193 1.91 4.44 26.32
C ASP A 193 2.57 3.16 26.85
N PRO A 194 2.63 2.94 28.17
CA PRO A 194 3.28 1.78 28.77
C PRO A 194 2.60 0.44 28.42
N GLU A 195 1.34 0.46 27.99
CA GLU A 195 0.59 -0.73 27.56
C GLU A 195 0.73 -1.05 26.07
N ALA A 196 1.29 -0.13 25.30
CA ALA A 196 1.49 -0.31 23.86
C ALA A 196 2.82 -1.02 23.57
N VAL A 197 2.85 -1.76 22.45
CA VAL A 197 4.04 -2.44 21.95
C VAL A 197 4.81 -1.52 21.00
N ALA A 198 6.06 -1.25 21.29
CA ALA A 198 7.00 -0.68 20.34
C ALA A 198 7.43 -1.76 19.34
N ILE A 199 7.30 -1.47 18.04
CA ILE A 199 7.71 -2.29 16.91
C ILE A 199 8.93 -1.64 16.25
#